data_aaf7f888e6585a4496cff45dc3d1c698
#
_entry.id   aaf7f888e6585a4496cff45dc3d1c698
#
_cell.length_a   1.000
_cell.length_b   1.000
_cell.length_c   1.000
_cell.angle_alpha   90.00
_cell.angle_beta   90.00
_cell.angle_gamma   90.00
#
_symmetry.space_group_name_H-M   'P 1'
#
loop_
_entity.id
_entity.type
_entity.pdbx_description
1 polymer ?
#
loop_
_entity_poly.entity_id
_entity_poly.type
_entity_poly.pdbx_seq_one_letter_code
_entity_poly.pdbx_strand_id
1 'polypeptide(L)'
;MAKTKRDIVDTIIKNAKSEDVVSRRQIERLVDGVFEAIKSSVTSGESVAIMGFGTFNCVECEARNYKTPQGKTVSKPKHNKISFKVSKKLSAMVD
;
A
#
# COMPACT_ATOMS: atom_id res chain seq x y z
N MET A 1 -13.54 0.55 11.24
CA MET A 1 -13.93 1.00 9.90
C MET A 1 -12.70 1.43 9.09
N ALA A 2 -12.68 1.06 7.84
CA ALA A 2 -11.57 1.41 6.96
C ALA A 2 -11.77 2.81 6.37
N LYS A 3 -10.70 3.58 6.32
CA LYS A 3 -10.71 4.87 5.65
C LYS A 3 -10.38 4.68 4.18
N THR A 4 -11.00 5.49 3.33
CA THR A 4 -10.76 5.45 1.90
C THR A 4 -9.78 6.56 1.49
N LYS A 5 -9.41 6.58 0.23
CA LYS A 5 -8.57 7.64 -0.33
C LYS A 5 -9.19 9.02 -0.11
N ARG A 6 -10.50 9.12 -0.19
CA ARG A 6 -11.24 10.36 0.05
C ARG A 6 -11.01 10.88 1.47
N ASP A 7 -11.01 9.97 2.44
CA ASP A 7 -10.74 10.33 3.84
C ASP A 7 -9.32 10.84 4.02
N ILE A 8 -8.37 10.27 3.28
CA ILE A 8 -6.98 10.72 3.29
C ILE A 8 -6.88 12.14 2.76
N VAL A 9 -7.58 12.44 1.67
CA VAL A 9 -7.63 13.79 1.08
C VAL A 9 -8.23 14.77 2.08
N ASP A 10 -9.32 14.39 2.74
CA ASP A 10 -9.97 15.24 3.75
C ASP A 10 -9.01 15.56 4.90
N THR A 11 -8.23 14.58 5.33
CA THR A 11 -7.24 14.77 6.40
C THR A 11 -6.14 15.74 5.95
N ILE A 12 -5.69 15.64 4.72
CA ILE A 12 -4.67 16.55 4.19
C ILE A 12 -5.19 17.99 4.17
N ILE A 13 -6.43 18.18 3.72
CA ILE A 13 -7.06 19.49 3.67
C ILE A 13 -7.17 20.07 5.07
N LYS A 14 -7.60 19.27 6.04
CA LYS A 14 -7.76 19.69 7.44
C LYS A 14 -6.44 20.14 8.05
N ASN A 15 -5.34 19.48 7.68
CA ASN A 15 -4.01 19.77 8.22
C ASN A 15 -3.24 20.82 7.42
N ALA A 16 -3.79 21.28 6.29
CA ALA A 16 -3.13 22.27 5.44
C ALA A 16 -3.07 23.62 6.17
N LYS A 17 -1.94 24.30 6.01
CA LYS A 17 -1.75 25.62 6.58
C LYS A 17 -2.36 26.66 5.65
N SER A 18 -2.71 27.83 6.20
CA SER A 18 -3.33 28.91 5.43
C SER A 18 -2.48 29.40 4.26
N GLU A 19 -1.16 29.22 4.32
CA GLU A 19 -0.25 29.57 3.25
C GLU A 19 -0.19 28.51 2.15
N ASP A 20 -0.75 27.32 2.39
CA ASP A 20 -0.78 26.23 1.42
C ASP A 20 -1.98 26.41 0.50
N VAL A 21 -1.81 27.21 -0.55
CA VAL A 21 -2.90 27.52 -1.48
C VAL A 21 -3.03 26.40 -2.50
N VAL A 22 -3.70 25.32 -2.11
CA VAL A 22 -3.90 24.14 -2.97
C VAL A 22 -5.38 23.79 -2.97
N SER A 23 -5.96 23.61 -4.17
CA SER A 23 -7.35 23.21 -4.28
C SER A 23 -7.51 21.73 -3.95
N ARG A 24 -8.73 21.32 -3.57
CA ARG A 24 -9.04 19.92 -3.32
C ARG A 24 -8.70 19.04 -4.53
N ARG A 25 -8.99 19.55 -5.73
CA ARG A 25 -8.71 18.82 -6.96
C ARG A 25 -7.21 18.56 -7.16
N GLN A 26 -6.38 19.54 -6.82
CA GLN A 26 -4.92 19.39 -6.90
C GLN A 26 -4.42 18.37 -5.89
N ILE A 27 -4.98 18.38 -4.68
CA ILE A 27 -4.62 17.41 -3.63
C ILE A 27 -5.01 16.00 -4.07
N GLU A 28 -6.20 15.83 -4.63
CA GLU A 28 -6.65 14.53 -5.15
C GLU A 28 -5.72 13.99 -6.23
N ARG A 29 -5.27 14.85 -7.13
CA ARG A 29 -4.33 14.49 -8.19
C ARG A 29 -2.99 14.06 -7.62
N LEU A 30 -2.49 14.77 -6.61
CA LEU A 30 -1.21 14.43 -5.98
C LEU A 30 -1.29 13.11 -5.24
N VAL A 31 -2.38 12.88 -4.52
CA VAL A 31 -2.62 11.62 -3.82
C VAL A 31 -2.69 10.46 -4.81
N ASP A 32 -3.43 10.63 -5.90
CA ASP A 32 -3.51 9.63 -6.96
C ASP A 32 -2.14 9.36 -7.57
N GLY A 33 -1.36 10.41 -7.79
CA GLY A 33 -0.01 10.30 -8.34
C GLY A 33 0.92 9.50 -7.45
N VAL A 34 0.84 9.70 -6.14
CA VAL A 34 1.64 8.95 -5.17
C VAL A 34 1.30 7.46 -5.24
N PHE A 35 0.01 7.11 -5.22
CA PHE A 35 -0.41 5.72 -5.27
C PHE A 35 -0.07 5.06 -6.61
N GLU A 36 -0.24 5.77 -7.71
CA GLU A 36 0.13 5.25 -9.03
C GLU A 36 1.64 5.02 -9.14
N ALA A 37 2.45 5.90 -8.59
CA ALA A 37 3.90 5.74 -8.57
C ALA A 37 4.31 4.49 -7.78
N ILE A 38 3.69 4.27 -6.62
CA ILE A 38 3.94 3.09 -5.79
C ILE A 38 3.55 1.82 -6.55
N LYS A 39 2.36 1.81 -7.15
CA LYS A 39 1.88 0.68 -7.95
C LYS A 39 2.85 0.34 -9.08
N SER A 40 3.26 1.34 -9.82
CA SER A 40 4.15 1.18 -10.97
C SER A 40 5.49 0.59 -10.55
N SER A 41 6.07 1.09 -9.46
CA SER A 41 7.35 0.59 -8.96
C SER A 41 7.25 -0.85 -8.48
N VAL A 42 6.24 -1.15 -7.67
CA VAL A 42 6.08 -2.49 -7.09
C VAL A 42 5.76 -3.51 -8.17
N THR A 43 4.92 -3.16 -9.15
CA THR A 43 4.57 -4.08 -10.23
C THR A 43 5.74 -4.35 -11.18
N SER A 44 6.72 -3.44 -11.24
CA SER A 44 7.95 -3.66 -12.01
C SER A 44 9.02 -4.44 -11.21
N GLY A 45 8.72 -4.82 -9.98
CA GLY A 45 9.61 -5.62 -9.16
C GLY A 45 10.51 -4.82 -8.23
N GLU A 46 10.36 -3.51 -8.20
CA GLU A 46 11.14 -2.65 -7.31
C GLU A 46 10.45 -2.50 -5.96
N SER A 47 11.26 -2.41 -4.90
CA SER A 47 10.71 -2.13 -3.57
C SER A 47 10.62 -0.61 -3.38
N VAL A 48 9.60 -0.18 -2.61
CA VAL A 48 9.40 1.23 -2.29
C VAL A 48 9.49 1.38 -0.78
N ALA A 49 10.56 1.99 -0.32
CA ALA A 49 10.77 2.22 1.11
C ALA A 49 10.39 3.67 1.46
N ILE A 50 9.46 3.82 2.40
CA ILE A 50 9.03 5.13 2.88
C ILE A 50 9.48 5.25 4.33
N MET A 51 10.42 6.15 4.57
CA MET A 51 11.01 6.32 5.89
C MET A 51 9.95 6.67 6.94
N GLY A 52 9.97 5.94 8.06
CA GLY A 52 9.02 6.15 9.14
C GLY A 52 7.63 5.56 8.90
N PHE A 53 7.41 4.95 7.75
CA PHE A 53 6.11 4.36 7.41
C PHE A 53 6.24 2.85 7.17
N GLY A 54 6.96 2.45 6.14
CA GLY A 54 7.13 1.05 5.82
C GLY A 54 7.70 0.85 4.43
N THR A 55 7.74 -0.40 4.00
CA THR A 55 8.30 -0.79 2.70
C THR A 55 7.32 -1.66 1.94
N PHE A 56 7.05 -1.30 0.69
CA PHE A 56 6.25 -2.12 -0.23
C PHE A 56 7.20 -2.98 -1.04
N ASN A 57 6.95 -4.28 -1.07
CA ASN A 57 7.77 -5.25 -1.77
C ASN A 57 6.94 -6.12 -2.71
N CYS A 58 7.56 -6.55 -3.79
CA CYS A 58 7.01 -7.60 -4.63
C CYS A 58 7.72 -8.90 -4.26
N VAL A 59 6.98 -9.87 -3.76
CA VAL A 59 7.52 -11.14 -3.30
C VAL A 59 7.10 -12.25 -4.25
N GLU A 60 8.05 -13.08 -4.65
CA GLU A 60 7.78 -14.24 -5.48
C GLU A 60 7.33 -15.39 -4.60
N CYS A 61 6.14 -15.91 -4.87
CA CYS A 61 5.57 -17.05 -4.14
C CYS A 61 5.71 -18.31 -5.00
N GLU A 62 6.31 -19.34 -4.42
CA GLU A 62 6.49 -20.62 -5.11
C GLU A 62 5.16 -21.33 -5.32
N ALA A 63 5.11 -22.19 -6.32
CA ALA A 63 3.95 -23.02 -6.60
C ALA A 63 3.66 -23.94 -5.40
N ARG A 64 2.41 -24.08 -5.05
CA ARG A 64 1.97 -24.91 -3.93
C ARG A 64 0.79 -25.80 -4.28
N ASN A 65 0.81 -27.01 -3.73
CA ASN A 65 -0.34 -27.89 -3.76
C ASN A 65 -0.81 -28.07 -2.32
N TYR A 66 -2.10 -27.92 -2.07
CA TYR A 66 -2.65 -28.13 -0.74
C TYR A 66 -4.04 -28.74 -0.82
N LYS A 67 -4.41 -29.46 0.24
CA LYS A 67 -5.72 -30.07 0.35
C LYS A 67 -6.69 -29.17 1.12
N THR A 68 -7.89 -29.05 0.60
CA THR A 68 -8.95 -28.35 1.30
C THR A 68 -9.58 -29.29 2.34
N PRO A 69 -10.36 -28.77 3.31
CA PRO A 69 -11.09 -29.61 4.27
C PRO A 69 -12.07 -30.57 3.60
N GLN A 70 -12.51 -30.29 2.37
CA GLN A 70 -13.39 -31.19 1.61
C GLN A 70 -12.62 -32.31 0.88
N GLY A 71 -11.31 -32.38 1.06
CA GLY A 71 -10.50 -33.41 0.45
C GLY A 71 -10.06 -33.13 -0.98
N LYS A 72 -10.35 -31.94 -1.50
CA LYS A 72 -9.91 -31.55 -2.86
C LYS A 72 -8.47 -31.05 -2.82
N THR A 73 -7.70 -31.41 -3.84
CA THR A 73 -6.35 -30.88 -4.02
C THR A 73 -6.43 -29.60 -4.83
N VAL A 74 -5.89 -28.51 -4.26
CA VAL A 74 -5.83 -27.21 -4.95
C VAL A 74 -4.38 -26.95 -5.33
N SER A 75 -4.15 -26.66 -6.58
CA SER A 75 -2.84 -26.32 -7.10
C SER A 75 -2.77 -24.82 -7.33
N LYS A 76 -1.81 -24.17 -6.65
CA LYS A 76 -1.59 -22.74 -6.82
C LYS A 76 -0.27 -22.54 -7.55
N PRO A 77 -0.29 -21.94 -8.75
CA PRO A 77 0.93 -21.74 -9.53
C PRO A 77 1.84 -20.69 -8.90
N LYS A 78 3.08 -20.67 -9.34
CA LYS A 78 4.02 -19.64 -8.97
C LYS A 78 3.46 -18.27 -9.36
N HIS A 79 3.51 -17.32 -8.44
CA HIS A 79 2.95 -15.99 -8.65
C HIS A 79 3.70 -14.95 -7.83
N ASN A 80 3.50 -13.69 -8.16
CA ASN A 80 4.07 -12.58 -7.40
C ASN A 80 3.01 -12.00 -6.48
N LYS A 81 3.44 -11.61 -5.30
CA LYS A 81 2.56 -11.04 -4.28
C LYS A 81 3.13 -9.71 -3.80
N ILE A 82 2.27 -8.71 -3.67
CA ILE A 82 2.67 -7.43 -3.11
C ILE A 82 2.57 -7.54 -1.58
N SER A 83 3.66 -7.20 -0.91
CA SER A 83 3.75 -7.27 0.55
C SER A 83 4.12 -5.91 1.11
N PHE A 84 3.55 -5.57 2.26
CA PHE A 84 3.89 -4.34 2.96
C PHE A 84 4.48 -4.68 4.33
N LYS A 85 5.69 -4.20 4.58
CA LYS A 85 6.37 -4.38 5.86
C LYS A 85 6.36 -3.03 6.60
N VAL A 86 5.69 -2.99 7.75
CA VAL A 86 5.59 -1.78 8.56
C VAL A 86 6.94 -1.44 9.19
N SER A 87 7.24 -0.14 9.31
CA SER A 87 8.46 0.31 9.97
C SER A 87 8.32 0.19 11.49
N LYS A 88 9.46 0.09 12.18
CA LYS A 88 9.47 0.03 13.65
C LYS A 88 8.85 1.28 14.27
N LYS A 89 9.09 2.44 13.69
CA LYS A 89 8.52 3.70 14.17
C LYS A 89 7.00 3.68 14.11
N LEU A 90 6.46 3.22 12.98
CA LEU A 90 5.01 3.15 12.81
C LEU A 90 4.40 2.11 13.74
N SER A 91 5.02 0.95 13.86
CA SER A 91 4.57 -0.11 14.77
C SER A 91 4.54 0.35 16.22
N ALA A 92 5.55 1.10 16.64
CA ALA A 92 5.64 1.63 18.00
C ALA A 92 4.53 2.63 18.33
N MET A 93 3.96 3.30 17.32
CA MET A 93 2.89 4.27 17.52
C MET A 93 1.55 3.64 17.93
N VAL A 94 1.37 2.34 17.70
CA VAL A 94 0.13 1.64 18.04
C VAL A 94 0.27 0.65 19.20
N ASP A 95 1.49 0.41 19.66
CA ASP A 95 1.76 -0.48 20.80
C ASP A 95 1.58 0.22 22.14
#